data_bb8fd194fea511fe0cb9a4bbbf124f29
#
_entry.id   bb8fd194fea511fe0cb9a4bbbf124f29
#
_cell.length_a   1.000
_cell.length_b   1.000
_cell.length_c   1.000
_cell.angle_alpha   90.00
_cell.angle_beta   90.00
_cell.angle_gamma   90.00
#
_symmetry.space_group_name_H-M   'P 1'
#
loop_
_entity.id
_entity.type
_entity.pdbx_description
1 polymer ?
#
loop_
_entity_poly.entity_id
_entity_poly.type
_entity_poly.pdbx_seq_one_letter_code
_entity_poly.pdbx_strand_id
1 'polypeptide(L)'
;MADDDFYKIEFARNEKLDKFLKELDLKEGNMYIILKPEDGGFEIVGADLLPSDLDTYTGTQMYILFAGLMHMATSEQSTVMEKGNKMIMDELERKREREIEERGDNVIAFKPNKKDIN
;
A
#
# COMPACT_ATOMS: atom_id res chain seq x y z
N MET A 1 -5.05 10.52 -31.19
CA MET A 1 -4.73 10.48 -29.76
C MET A 1 -3.47 11.30 -29.48
N ALA A 2 -3.53 12.04 -28.45
CA ALA A 2 -2.38 12.84 -28.10
C ALA A 2 -1.30 12.00 -27.46
N ASP A 3 -0.06 12.31 -27.79
CA ASP A 3 1.07 11.60 -27.24
C ASP A 3 1.19 11.79 -25.73
N ASP A 4 0.67 12.91 -25.23
CA ASP A 4 0.72 13.18 -23.80
C ASP A 4 -0.18 12.29 -22.99
N ASP A 5 -1.06 11.52 -23.64
CA ASP A 5 -1.91 10.55 -22.96
C ASP A 5 -1.25 9.18 -22.84
N PHE A 6 -0.11 9.03 -23.47
CA PHE A 6 0.58 7.75 -23.47
C PHE A 6 0.86 7.20 -22.09
N TYR A 7 1.15 8.05 -21.11
CA TYR A 7 1.46 7.60 -19.77
C TYR A 7 0.22 7.48 -18.88
N LYS A 8 -0.95 7.85 -19.40
CA LYS A 8 -2.18 7.78 -18.62
C LYS A 8 -2.86 6.46 -18.88
N ILE A 9 -2.68 5.54 -17.98
CA ILE A 9 -3.26 4.22 -18.10
C ILE A 9 -4.64 4.25 -17.44
N GLU A 10 -5.63 3.80 -18.17
CA GLU A 10 -6.98 3.72 -17.62
C GLU A 10 -7.16 2.39 -16.92
N PHE A 11 -7.61 2.46 -15.69
CA PHE A 11 -7.93 1.27 -14.92
C PHE A 11 -9.42 1.01 -15.02
N ALA A 12 -9.79 -0.26 -14.92
CA ALA A 12 -11.20 -0.63 -15.02
C ALA A 12 -12.02 0.12 -13.97
N ARG A 13 -13.16 0.67 -14.41
CA ARG A 13 -14.02 1.45 -13.54
C ARG A 13 -15.45 1.01 -13.73
N ASN A 14 -16.26 1.20 -12.68
CA ASN A 14 -17.68 0.93 -12.74
C ASN A 14 -18.38 1.87 -11.76
N GLU A 15 -19.72 1.87 -11.82
CA GLU A 15 -20.50 2.79 -10.99
C GLU A 15 -20.24 2.60 -9.51
N LYS A 16 -20.05 1.37 -9.09
CA LYS A 16 -19.81 1.06 -7.69
C LYS A 16 -18.50 1.70 -7.21
N LEU A 17 -17.47 1.58 -8.01
CA LEU A 17 -16.18 2.19 -7.66
C LEU A 17 -16.23 3.70 -7.69
N ASP A 18 -16.91 4.27 -8.66
CA ASP A 18 -17.06 5.72 -8.75
C ASP A 18 -17.78 6.27 -7.54
N LYS A 19 -18.84 5.58 -7.10
CA LYS A 19 -19.57 5.99 -5.92
C LYS A 19 -18.70 5.91 -4.67
N PHE A 20 -17.97 4.81 -4.56
CA PHE A 20 -17.06 4.60 -3.44
C PHE A 20 -16.02 5.72 -3.36
N LEU A 21 -15.43 6.07 -4.49
CA LEU A 21 -14.41 7.13 -4.53
C LEU A 21 -14.98 8.49 -4.14
N LYS A 22 -16.20 8.76 -4.56
CA LYS A 22 -16.86 10.02 -4.20
C LYS A 22 -17.11 10.12 -2.71
N GLU A 23 -17.48 9.01 -2.09
CA GLU A 23 -17.74 8.98 -0.67
C GLU A 23 -16.49 9.19 0.17
N LEU A 24 -15.33 8.89 -0.37
CA LEU A 24 -14.08 9.07 0.35
C LEU A 24 -13.62 10.52 0.43
N ASP A 25 -14.20 11.39 -0.40
CA ASP A 25 -13.85 12.80 -0.41
C ASP A 25 -12.34 13.01 -0.57
N LEU A 26 -11.77 12.33 -1.55
CA LEU A 26 -10.34 12.44 -1.82
C LEU A 26 -10.00 13.81 -2.40
N LYS A 27 -8.85 14.32 -2.00
CA LYS A 27 -8.41 15.64 -2.44
C LYS A 27 -7.73 15.56 -3.80
N GLU A 28 -7.99 16.58 -4.63
CA GLU A 28 -7.31 16.71 -5.90
C GLU A 28 -5.84 17.00 -5.69
N GLY A 29 -5.04 16.64 -6.67
CA GLY A 29 -3.61 16.88 -6.64
C GLY A 29 -2.77 15.68 -6.30
N ASN A 30 -3.41 14.56 -6.00
CA ASN A 30 -2.70 13.36 -5.55
C ASN A 30 -3.15 12.14 -6.31
N MET A 31 -2.37 11.07 -6.19
CA MET A 31 -2.78 9.74 -6.62
C MET A 31 -2.93 8.88 -5.38
N TYR A 32 -3.87 7.94 -5.44
CA TYR A 32 -4.18 7.09 -4.29
C TYR A 32 -4.25 5.63 -4.69
N ILE A 33 -3.77 4.77 -3.81
CA ILE A 33 -3.99 3.33 -3.92
C ILE A 33 -4.73 2.95 -2.65
N ILE A 34 -5.93 2.43 -2.81
CA ILE A 34 -6.85 2.20 -1.69
C ILE A 34 -7.15 0.73 -1.56
N LEU A 35 -7.07 0.23 -0.35
CA LEU A 35 -7.48 -1.13 -0.04
C LEU A 35 -8.88 -1.08 0.55
N LYS A 36 -9.81 -1.68 -0.15
CA LYS A 36 -11.22 -1.65 0.24
C LYS A 36 -11.65 -3.04 0.67
N PRO A 37 -12.13 -3.22 1.90
CA PRO A 37 -12.61 -4.54 2.30
C PRO A 37 -13.87 -4.94 1.52
N GLU A 38 -13.93 -6.21 1.18
CA GLU A 38 -15.06 -6.81 0.49
C GLU A 38 -15.36 -8.13 1.16
N ASP A 39 -16.53 -8.69 0.87
CA ASP A 39 -16.89 -9.98 1.42
C ASP A 39 -15.85 -11.02 1.02
N GLY A 40 -15.23 -11.62 2.02
CA GLY A 40 -14.26 -12.67 1.77
C GLY A 40 -12.89 -12.20 1.32
N GLY A 41 -12.63 -10.88 1.36
CA GLY A 41 -11.35 -10.40 0.92
C GLY A 41 -11.28 -8.88 0.86
N PHE A 42 -10.62 -8.39 -0.16
CA PHE A 42 -10.48 -6.94 -0.34
C PHE A 42 -10.25 -6.63 -1.81
N GLU A 43 -10.45 -5.39 -2.13
CA GLU A 43 -10.28 -4.88 -3.49
C GLU A 43 -9.22 -3.78 -3.47
N ILE A 44 -8.43 -3.70 -4.53
CA ILE A 44 -7.41 -2.67 -4.65
C ILE A 44 -7.88 -1.66 -5.68
N VAL A 45 -8.02 -0.42 -5.26
CA VAL A 45 -8.58 0.63 -6.11
C VAL A 45 -7.55 1.73 -6.30
N GLY A 46 -7.35 2.14 -7.56
CA GLY A 46 -6.48 3.24 -7.86
C GLY A 46 -7.29 4.49 -8.20
N ALA A 47 -6.84 5.63 -7.73
CA ALA A 47 -7.49 6.90 -8.06
C ALA A 47 -6.43 7.90 -8.47
N ASP A 48 -6.63 8.49 -9.66
CA ASP A 48 -5.72 9.49 -10.21
C ASP A 48 -6.41 10.85 -10.16
N LEU A 49 -5.97 11.69 -9.25
CA LEU A 49 -6.51 13.02 -9.10
C LEU A 49 -5.42 14.08 -9.30
N LEU A 50 -4.44 13.77 -10.14
CA LEU A 50 -3.35 14.69 -10.41
C LEU A 50 -3.86 15.97 -11.07
N PRO A 51 -3.23 17.12 -10.76
CA PRO A 51 -3.65 18.38 -11.37
C PRO A 51 -3.30 18.41 -12.85
N SER A 52 -4.14 19.08 -13.63
CA SER A 52 -3.94 19.17 -15.06
C SER A 52 -2.70 19.95 -15.44
N ASP A 53 -2.22 20.83 -14.56
CA ASP A 53 -1.06 21.66 -14.82
C ASP A 53 0.24 21.07 -14.29
N LEU A 54 0.20 19.83 -13.81
CA LEU A 54 1.40 19.16 -13.38
C LEU A 54 2.34 18.95 -14.55
N ASP A 55 3.63 19.20 -14.34
CA ASP A 55 4.59 19.06 -15.43
C ASP A 55 4.68 17.61 -15.90
N THR A 56 4.96 17.45 -17.18
CA THR A 56 4.94 16.15 -17.82
C THR A 56 5.94 15.18 -17.20
N TYR A 57 7.11 15.66 -16.84
CA TYR A 57 8.13 14.79 -16.27
C TYR A 57 7.66 14.18 -14.94
N THR A 58 7.19 15.03 -14.05
CA THR A 58 6.72 14.57 -12.74
C THR A 58 5.51 13.66 -12.89
N GLY A 59 4.57 14.05 -13.74
CA GLY A 59 3.38 13.23 -13.98
C GLY A 59 3.73 11.85 -14.52
N THR A 60 4.68 11.80 -15.46
CA THR A 60 5.11 10.53 -16.02
C THR A 60 5.75 9.63 -14.95
N GLN A 61 6.62 10.21 -14.13
CA GLN A 61 7.25 9.44 -13.06
C GLN A 61 6.23 8.88 -12.08
N MET A 62 5.28 9.69 -11.72
CA MET A 62 4.24 9.25 -10.79
C MET A 62 3.38 8.14 -11.39
N TYR A 63 3.05 8.25 -12.67
CA TYR A 63 2.26 7.22 -13.33
C TYR A 63 3.00 5.90 -13.46
N ILE A 64 4.29 5.97 -13.76
CA ILE A 64 5.10 4.77 -13.86
C ILE A 64 5.13 4.04 -12.51
N LEU A 65 5.39 4.79 -11.45
CA LEU A 65 5.41 4.19 -10.11
C LEU A 65 4.03 3.65 -9.71
N PHE A 66 3.01 4.43 -9.97
CA PHE A 66 1.64 4.04 -9.65
C PHE A 66 1.25 2.76 -10.38
N ALA A 67 1.54 2.70 -11.68
CA ALA A 67 1.23 1.52 -12.49
C ALA A 67 1.98 0.29 -11.98
N GLY A 68 3.25 0.47 -11.63
CA GLY A 68 4.04 -0.61 -11.10
C GLY A 68 3.50 -1.13 -9.79
N LEU A 69 3.15 -0.22 -8.89
CA LEU A 69 2.59 -0.61 -7.60
C LEU A 69 1.25 -1.33 -7.76
N MET A 70 0.39 -0.82 -8.63
CA MET A 70 -0.89 -1.46 -8.89
C MET A 70 -0.71 -2.85 -9.49
N HIS A 71 0.22 -2.96 -10.44
CA HIS A 71 0.50 -4.25 -11.05
C HIS A 71 0.99 -5.27 -10.02
N MET A 72 1.95 -4.87 -9.20
CA MET A 72 2.48 -5.76 -8.19
C MET A 72 1.40 -6.17 -7.19
N ALA A 73 0.59 -5.21 -6.78
CA ALA A 73 -0.44 -5.47 -5.79
C ALA A 73 -1.55 -6.38 -6.31
N THR A 74 -1.79 -6.37 -7.62
CA THR A 74 -2.88 -7.17 -8.19
C THR A 74 -2.39 -8.46 -8.83
N SER A 75 -1.23 -8.43 -9.50
CA SER A 75 -0.73 -9.59 -10.25
C SER A 75 0.33 -10.38 -9.52
N GLU A 76 1.03 -9.75 -8.58
CA GLU A 76 2.08 -10.43 -7.82
C GLU A 76 1.77 -10.36 -6.33
N GLN A 77 0.51 -10.49 -6.02
CA GLN A 77 0.01 -10.27 -4.68
C GLN A 77 0.66 -11.16 -3.63
N SER A 78 0.85 -12.43 -3.95
CA SER A 78 1.44 -13.35 -2.97
C SER A 78 2.88 -12.95 -2.62
N THR A 79 3.65 -12.49 -3.60
CA THR A 79 5.01 -12.02 -3.36
C THR A 79 5.02 -10.77 -2.51
N VAL A 80 4.11 -9.83 -2.83
CA VAL A 80 4.01 -8.59 -2.07
C VAL A 80 3.59 -8.88 -0.64
N MET A 81 2.62 -9.76 -0.45
CA MET A 81 2.16 -10.11 0.89
C MET A 81 3.23 -10.80 1.70
N GLU A 82 4.03 -11.63 1.05
CA GLU A 82 5.14 -12.29 1.73
C GLU A 82 6.14 -11.26 2.24
N LYS A 83 6.49 -10.30 1.41
CA LYS A 83 7.41 -9.23 1.82
C LYS A 83 6.82 -8.39 2.94
N GLY A 84 5.53 -8.05 2.82
CA GLY A 84 4.85 -7.29 3.84
C GLY A 84 4.80 -8.02 5.18
N ASN A 85 4.51 -9.31 5.12
CA ASN A 85 4.47 -10.14 6.31
C ASN A 85 5.84 -10.17 7.00
N LYS A 86 6.89 -10.32 6.21
CA LYS A 86 8.24 -10.33 6.74
C LYS A 86 8.57 -9.00 7.43
N MET A 87 8.21 -7.90 6.81
CA MET A 87 8.46 -6.59 7.41
C MET A 87 7.72 -6.41 8.72
N ILE A 88 6.48 -6.87 8.77
CA ILE A 88 5.69 -6.78 9.99
C ILE A 88 6.31 -7.62 11.09
N MET A 89 6.70 -8.83 10.76
CA MET A 89 7.32 -9.71 11.76
C MET A 89 8.63 -9.15 12.27
N ASP A 90 9.43 -8.58 11.37
CA ASP A 90 10.70 -7.95 11.78
C ASP A 90 10.45 -6.76 12.69
N GLU A 91 9.43 -5.97 12.40
CA GLU A 91 9.11 -4.81 13.22
C GLU A 91 8.59 -5.22 14.59
N LEU A 92 7.76 -6.25 14.64
CA LEU A 92 7.27 -6.75 15.91
C LEU A 92 8.41 -7.29 16.78
N GLU A 93 9.38 -7.92 16.14
CA GLU A 93 10.55 -8.42 16.84
C GLU A 93 11.36 -7.28 17.43
N ARG A 94 11.59 -6.24 16.65
CA ARG A 94 12.32 -5.06 17.14
C ARG A 94 11.57 -4.37 18.28
N LYS A 95 10.25 -4.30 18.17
CA LYS A 95 9.45 -3.68 19.20
C LYS A 95 9.53 -4.48 20.49
N ARG A 96 9.48 -5.80 20.38
CA ARG A 96 9.59 -6.67 21.54
C ARG A 96 10.93 -6.50 22.21
N GLU A 97 12.00 -6.41 21.44
CA GLU A 97 13.33 -6.21 22.00
C GLU A 97 13.46 -4.88 22.74
N ARG A 98 12.87 -3.85 22.17
CA ARG A 98 12.89 -2.54 22.83
C ARG A 98 12.13 -2.59 24.15
N GLU A 99 11.01 -3.26 24.18
CA GLU A 99 10.25 -3.40 25.42
C GLU A 99 11.00 -4.18 26.49
N ILE A 100 11.71 -5.20 26.07
CA ILE A 100 12.52 -5.97 27.00
C ILE A 100 13.61 -5.10 27.61
N GLU A 101 14.28 -4.30 26.78
CA GLU A 101 15.32 -3.41 27.29
C GLU A 101 14.77 -2.37 28.25
N GLU A 102 13.63 -1.79 27.93
CA GLU A 102 13.02 -0.77 28.76
C GLU A 102 12.54 -1.30 30.10
N ARG A 103 12.05 -2.53 30.11
CA ARG A 103 11.53 -3.13 31.33
C ARG A 103 12.63 -3.76 32.17
N GLY A 104 13.77 -4.02 31.57
CA GLY A 104 14.87 -4.62 32.29
C GLY A 104 14.56 -6.03 32.77
N ASP A 105 14.84 -6.29 34.03
CA ASP A 105 14.74 -7.65 34.58
C ASP A 105 13.36 -8.25 34.50
N ASN A 106 12.35 -7.44 34.53
CA ASN A 106 10.97 -7.93 34.56
C ASN A 106 10.60 -8.73 33.32
N VAL A 107 11.33 -8.57 32.25
CA VAL A 107 10.99 -9.18 30.99
C VAL A 107 11.90 -10.36 30.67
N ILE A 108 12.89 -10.58 31.47
CA ILE A 108 13.84 -11.67 31.23
C ILE A 108 13.13 -13.02 31.12
N ALA A 109 12.07 -13.20 31.88
CA ALA A 109 11.33 -14.46 31.88
C ALA A 109 10.76 -14.80 30.51
N PHE A 110 10.58 -13.80 29.65
CA PHE A 110 10.02 -14.04 28.33
C PHE A 110 11.05 -14.41 27.28
N LYS A 111 12.30 -14.23 27.57
CA LYS A 111 13.35 -14.52 26.59
C LYS A 111 13.40 -15.98 26.16
N PRO A 112 13.29 -16.94 27.04
CA PRO A 112 13.26 -18.32 26.61
C PRO A 112 12.10 -18.58 25.63
N ASN A 113 10.96 -18.00 25.92
CA ASN A 113 9.82 -18.13 25.03
C ASN A 113 10.08 -17.50 23.67
N LYS A 114 10.78 -16.40 23.67
CA LYS A 114 11.13 -15.74 22.43
C LYS A 114 11.93 -16.67 21.54
N LYS A 115 12.88 -17.39 22.11
CA LYS A 115 13.69 -18.32 21.35
C LYS A 115 12.86 -19.50 20.87
N ASP A 116 11.95 -19.95 21.69
CA ASP A 116 11.09 -21.07 21.34
C ASP A 116 10.11 -20.71 20.24
N ILE A 117 9.71 -19.46 20.22
CA ILE A 117 8.79 -18.98 19.18
C ILE A 117 9.48 -18.91 17.84
N ASN A 118 10.72 -18.60 17.80
CA ASN A 118 11.47 -18.44 16.56
C ASN A 118 11.67 -19.72 15.78
#